data_2bb0d33d734239bc6fab5ae816b0fbff
#
_entry.id   2bb0d33d734239bc6fab5ae816b0fbff
#
_cell.length_a   1.000
_cell.length_b   1.000
_cell.length_c   1.000
_cell.angle_alpha   90.00
_cell.angle_beta   90.00
_cell.angle_gamma   90.00
#
_symmetry.space_group_name_H-M   'P 1'
#
loop_
_entity.id
_entity.type
_entity.pdbx_description
1 polymer ?
#
loop_
_entity_poly.entity_id
_entity_poly.type
_entity_poly.pdbx_seq_one_letter_code
_entity_poly.pdbx_strand_id
1 'polypeptide(L)'
;MGVEFMAYHIDAAGLAKQLGMSVEEAGRKERYRIFNEACKERNARIAVAHHMNDQAETVLMNLSRGTSLKGIGGIRPVRDNIIRPLLSVTRAEVEEVLKGFNQPYVTDATNLCNDYTRNSLRNVVIPYMTEKVNAHTVENIADAAEELQKNFDFIETEAKKAYDKYVYVGDTVVLRLYGEEFAGLHEVIRKRVIYKAVHALTQTAKDIYKVHVNAVDELIRKQVGSSADICYGLCAVKGYEDITIRRKNVASRTQVSSDLMHVLTPQELKRLNSGENITIEENIYYNNDGKTELRKVHIVISLHSNYEKNRNYANSCYAKSFDYDKIQGKLCIRHRTDGDRIVVNRAGTWRKLKKEFIDRKVPADMRDNVLVVSDDSGVLWAVGVRRSECALIDDETRNVLDITIQ
;
A
#
# COMPACT_ATOMS: atom_id res chain seq x y z
N MET A 1 -47.12 -26.23 -2.69
CA MET A 1 -46.74 -24.84 -2.95
C MET A 1 -46.33 -24.54 -4.39
N GLY A 2 -46.16 -25.53 -5.29
CA GLY A 2 -45.80 -25.32 -6.71
C GLY A 2 -44.43 -24.66 -6.93
N VAL A 3 -43.53 -24.75 -5.95
CA VAL A 3 -42.18 -24.21 -6.04
C VAL A 3 -41.24 -25.36 -6.48
N GLU A 4 -40.37 -25.07 -7.46
CA GLU A 4 -39.35 -26.00 -7.90
C GLU A 4 -38.38 -26.34 -6.75
N PHE A 5 -38.10 -27.64 -6.59
CA PHE A 5 -37.17 -28.14 -5.58
C PHE A 5 -35.96 -28.80 -6.21
N MET A 6 -34.78 -28.44 -5.77
CA MET A 6 -33.52 -29.06 -6.20
C MET A 6 -32.75 -29.56 -4.97
N ALA A 7 -32.29 -30.82 -5.06
CA ALA A 7 -31.46 -31.44 -4.02
C ALA A 7 -30.03 -31.65 -4.51
N TYR A 8 -29.08 -31.31 -3.64
CA TYR A 8 -27.67 -31.50 -3.90
C TYR A 8 -27.03 -32.30 -2.78
N HIS A 9 -26.16 -33.23 -3.14
CA HIS A 9 -25.38 -34.01 -2.18
C HIS A 9 -23.98 -33.43 -2.04
N ILE A 10 -23.51 -33.17 -0.79
CA ILE A 10 -22.22 -32.55 -0.50
C ILE A 10 -21.43 -33.48 0.41
N ASP A 11 -20.22 -33.90 0.00
CA ASP A 11 -19.23 -34.52 0.89
C ASP A 11 -18.46 -33.45 1.67
N ALA A 12 -19.10 -32.96 2.74
CA ALA A 12 -18.49 -31.92 3.59
C ALA A 12 -17.25 -32.43 4.34
N ALA A 13 -17.19 -33.73 4.67
CA ALA A 13 -16.04 -34.30 5.39
C ALA A 13 -14.79 -34.43 4.49
N GLY A 14 -14.98 -34.87 3.25
CA GLY A 14 -13.90 -34.92 2.24
C GLY A 14 -13.36 -33.51 1.92
N LEU A 15 -14.26 -32.54 1.70
CA LEU A 15 -13.88 -31.14 1.47
C LEU A 15 -13.14 -30.51 2.64
N ALA A 16 -13.56 -30.78 3.88
CA ALA A 16 -12.90 -30.28 5.08
C ALA A 16 -11.44 -30.73 5.17
N LYS A 17 -11.18 -32.01 4.86
CA LYS A 17 -9.82 -32.58 4.80
C LYS A 17 -8.96 -31.93 3.71
N GLN A 18 -9.56 -31.75 2.52
CA GLN A 18 -8.86 -31.13 1.37
C GLN A 18 -8.48 -29.66 1.63
N LEU A 19 -9.35 -28.90 2.26
CA LEU A 19 -9.20 -27.46 2.46
C LEU A 19 -8.58 -27.07 3.81
N GLY A 20 -8.31 -28.03 4.70
CA GLY A 20 -7.75 -27.79 6.02
C GLY A 20 -8.66 -26.93 6.92
N MET A 21 -9.99 -27.14 6.84
CA MET A 21 -10.98 -26.36 7.60
C MET A 21 -11.97 -27.28 8.31
N SER A 22 -12.85 -26.72 9.16
CA SER A 22 -13.90 -27.52 9.83
C SER A 22 -14.94 -28.05 8.83
N VAL A 23 -15.59 -29.18 9.19
CA VAL A 23 -16.66 -29.78 8.36
C VAL A 23 -17.81 -28.78 8.14
N GLU A 24 -18.16 -28.02 9.18
CA GLU A 24 -19.20 -27.00 9.10
C GLU A 24 -18.84 -25.88 8.11
N GLU A 25 -17.59 -25.40 8.19
CA GLU A 25 -17.10 -24.34 7.28
C GLU A 25 -17.03 -24.82 5.83
N ALA A 26 -16.56 -26.05 5.61
CA ALA A 26 -16.49 -26.67 4.29
C ALA A 26 -17.90 -26.86 3.69
N GLY A 27 -18.84 -27.39 4.46
CA GLY A 27 -20.23 -27.55 4.04
C GLY A 27 -20.92 -26.21 3.77
N ARG A 28 -20.66 -25.19 4.59
CA ARG A 28 -21.14 -23.82 4.36
C ARG A 28 -20.59 -23.24 3.06
N LYS A 29 -19.29 -23.36 2.82
CA LYS A 29 -18.61 -22.83 1.64
C LYS A 29 -19.19 -23.45 0.35
N GLU A 30 -19.36 -24.76 0.35
CA GLU A 30 -19.91 -25.51 -0.80
C GLU A 30 -21.37 -25.18 -1.04
N ARG A 31 -22.18 -25.08 0.01
CA ARG A 31 -23.59 -24.66 -0.11
C ARG A 31 -23.73 -23.30 -0.79
N TYR A 32 -22.90 -22.31 -0.40
CA TYR A 32 -22.92 -21.00 -1.03
C TYR A 32 -22.38 -21.01 -2.45
N ARG A 33 -21.44 -21.90 -2.79
CA ARG A 33 -20.99 -22.11 -4.18
C ARG A 33 -22.16 -22.55 -5.06
N ILE A 34 -22.87 -23.59 -4.64
CA ILE A 34 -24.04 -24.10 -5.37
C ILE A 34 -25.13 -23.05 -5.51
N PHE A 35 -25.45 -22.32 -4.43
CA PHE A 35 -26.43 -21.24 -4.48
C PHE A 35 -26.02 -20.14 -5.47
N ASN A 36 -24.76 -19.75 -5.50
CA ASN A 36 -24.26 -18.73 -6.40
C ASN A 36 -24.32 -19.18 -7.87
N GLU A 37 -24.04 -20.42 -8.17
CA GLU A 37 -24.15 -20.99 -9.51
C GLU A 37 -25.61 -20.97 -9.98
N ALA A 38 -26.53 -21.52 -9.19
CA ALA A 38 -27.96 -21.50 -9.49
C ALA A 38 -28.51 -20.07 -9.67
N CYS A 39 -28.03 -19.11 -8.90
CA CYS A 39 -28.44 -17.70 -9.05
C CYS A 39 -27.91 -17.05 -10.33
N LYS A 40 -26.68 -17.35 -10.74
CA LYS A 40 -26.12 -16.81 -11.99
C LYS A 40 -26.89 -17.27 -13.20
N GLU A 41 -27.22 -18.55 -13.26
CA GLU A 41 -27.98 -19.15 -14.38
C GLU A 41 -29.37 -18.54 -14.51
N ARG A 42 -29.99 -18.11 -13.42
CA ARG A 42 -31.40 -17.65 -13.35
C ARG A 42 -31.54 -16.14 -13.14
N ASN A 43 -30.48 -15.39 -13.09
CA ASN A 43 -30.49 -13.97 -12.70
C ASN A 43 -31.30 -13.70 -11.40
N ALA A 44 -31.07 -14.53 -10.39
CA ALA A 44 -31.86 -14.58 -9.17
C ALA A 44 -31.07 -14.08 -7.94
N ARG A 45 -31.76 -13.96 -6.80
CA ARG A 45 -31.16 -13.68 -5.50
C ARG A 45 -31.39 -14.85 -4.54
N ILE A 46 -30.46 -15.02 -3.60
CA ILE A 46 -30.54 -16.04 -2.54
C ILE A 46 -31.25 -15.45 -1.34
N ALA A 47 -32.43 -15.93 -1.01
CA ALA A 47 -33.10 -15.58 0.23
C ALA A 47 -32.67 -16.54 1.35
N VAL A 48 -32.15 -16.03 2.45
CA VAL A 48 -31.74 -16.80 3.63
C VAL A 48 -32.62 -16.42 4.81
N ALA A 49 -33.15 -17.43 5.52
CA ALA A 49 -34.08 -17.25 6.62
C ALA A 49 -33.37 -16.93 7.96
N HIS A 50 -32.40 -16.01 7.95
CA HIS A 50 -31.91 -15.44 9.21
C HIS A 50 -32.93 -14.47 9.78
N HIS A 51 -33.16 -14.57 11.08
CA HIS A 51 -34.11 -13.74 11.82
C HIS A 51 -33.41 -12.89 12.89
N MET A 52 -34.15 -12.05 13.61
CA MET A 52 -33.63 -11.10 14.58
C MET A 52 -32.81 -11.78 15.70
N ASN A 53 -33.22 -12.96 16.17
CA ASN A 53 -32.44 -13.70 17.17
C ASN A 53 -31.08 -14.14 16.63
N ASP A 54 -30.96 -14.52 15.34
CA ASP A 54 -29.65 -14.80 14.70
C ASP A 54 -28.74 -13.58 14.67
N GLN A 55 -29.33 -12.37 14.49
CA GLN A 55 -28.64 -11.10 14.59
C GLN A 55 -28.05 -10.92 16.01
N ALA A 56 -28.88 -11.07 17.05
CA ALA A 56 -28.44 -10.93 18.44
C ALA A 56 -27.32 -11.93 18.79
N GLU A 57 -27.47 -13.21 18.40
CA GLU A 57 -26.44 -14.23 18.57
C GLU A 57 -25.12 -13.82 17.92
N THR A 58 -25.19 -13.33 16.68
CA THR A 58 -24.00 -12.93 15.91
C THR A 58 -23.29 -11.73 16.50
N VAL A 59 -24.06 -10.73 16.94
CA VAL A 59 -23.53 -9.52 17.59
C VAL A 59 -22.80 -9.88 18.88
N LEU A 60 -23.42 -10.65 19.75
CA LEU A 60 -22.83 -11.09 21.04
C LEU A 60 -21.59 -11.95 20.82
N MET A 61 -21.63 -12.89 19.87
CA MET A 61 -20.49 -13.74 19.52
C MET A 61 -19.31 -12.90 18.99
N ASN A 62 -19.58 -11.95 18.12
CA ASN A 62 -18.54 -11.09 17.55
C ASN A 62 -17.94 -10.16 18.61
N LEU A 63 -18.78 -9.60 19.48
CA LEU A 63 -18.34 -8.77 20.59
C LEU A 63 -17.42 -9.53 21.55
N SER A 64 -17.79 -10.77 21.92
CA SER A 64 -17.00 -11.64 22.80
C SER A 64 -15.65 -12.03 22.19
N ARG A 65 -15.56 -12.13 20.87
CA ARG A 65 -14.30 -12.44 20.15
C ARG A 65 -13.39 -11.23 19.95
N GLY A 66 -13.87 -10.04 20.24
CA GLY A 66 -13.15 -8.80 19.97
C GLY A 66 -13.09 -8.51 18.47
N THR A 67 -14.00 -7.71 17.97
CA THR A 67 -14.10 -7.39 16.56
C THR A 67 -14.11 -5.88 16.32
N SER A 68 -13.97 -5.46 15.04
CA SER A 68 -14.14 -4.07 14.63
C SER A 68 -15.63 -3.68 14.55
N LEU A 69 -15.88 -2.38 14.37
CA LEU A 69 -17.23 -1.83 14.16
C LEU A 69 -18.04 -2.60 13.09
N LYS A 70 -17.37 -3.00 11.99
CA LYS A 70 -17.97 -3.82 10.94
C LYS A 70 -18.50 -5.15 11.45
N GLY A 71 -17.78 -5.80 12.36
CA GLY A 71 -18.20 -7.11 12.89
C GLY A 71 -19.29 -6.99 13.94
N ILE A 72 -19.28 -5.93 14.79
CA ILE A 72 -20.34 -5.68 15.77
C ILE A 72 -21.68 -5.40 15.08
N GLY A 73 -21.68 -4.77 13.88
CA GLY A 73 -22.90 -4.60 13.10
C GLY A 73 -23.57 -5.91 12.66
N GLY A 74 -22.97 -7.08 12.93
CA GLY A 74 -23.59 -8.40 12.75
C GLY A 74 -23.95 -8.75 11.30
N ILE A 75 -25.13 -9.31 11.11
CA ILE A 75 -25.66 -9.78 9.83
C ILE A 75 -26.28 -8.60 9.06
N ARG A 76 -25.89 -8.41 7.80
CA ARG A 76 -26.49 -7.39 6.93
C ARG A 76 -27.77 -7.90 6.25
N PRO A 77 -28.83 -7.07 6.11
CA PRO A 77 -30.05 -7.45 5.39
C PRO A 77 -29.76 -7.87 3.93
N VAL A 78 -28.84 -7.17 3.28
CA VAL A 78 -28.40 -7.45 1.93
C VAL A 78 -26.87 -7.54 1.91
N ARG A 79 -26.33 -8.57 1.26
CA ARG A 79 -24.90 -8.71 0.98
C ARG A 79 -24.70 -9.43 -0.35
N ASP A 80 -24.16 -8.71 -1.33
CA ASP A 80 -24.02 -9.20 -2.72
C ASP A 80 -25.38 -9.65 -3.29
N ASN A 81 -25.53 -10.91 -3.68
CA ASN A 81 -26.78 -11.50 -4.17
C ASN A 81 -27.63 -12.15 -3.06
N ILE A 82 -27.24 -12.02 -1.80
CA ILE A 82 -27.94 -12.61 -0.65
C ILE A 82 -28.83 -11.56 0.01
N ILE A 83 -30.10 -11.91 0.19
CA ILE A 83 -31.09 -11.13 0.95
C ILE A 83 -31.58 -11.91 2.18
N ARG A 84 -32.00 -11.21 3.21
CA ARG A 84 -32.49 -11.79 4.48
C ARG A 84 -33.82 -11.15 4.88
N PRO A 85 -34.92 -11.56 4.25
CA PRO A 85 -36.22 -10.92 4.45
C PRO A 85 -36.74 -11.01 5.90
N LEU A 86 -36.32 -12.02 6.66
CA LEU A 86 -36.80 -12.25 8.03
C LEU A 86 -35.91 -11.61 9.10
N LEU A 87 -34.90 -10.81 8.73
CA LEU A 87 -33.93 -10.27 9.71
C LEU A 87 -34.56 -9.28 10.70
N SER A 88 -35.68 -8.65 10.31
CA SER A 88 -36.44 -7.68 11.13
C SER A 88 -37.53 -8.31 11.99
N VAL A 89 -37.71 -9.64 11.97
CA VAL A 89 -38.71 -10.33 12.76
C VAL A 89 -38.04 -11.32 13.72
N THR A 90 -38.68 -11.54 14.86
CA THR A 90 -38.22 -12.47 15.87
C THR A 90 -38.54 -13.93 15.47
N ARG A 91 -37.84 -14.86 16.07
CA ARG A 91 -38.14 -16.28 15.91
C ARG A 91 -39.58 -16.62 16.36
N ALA A 92 -40.05 -16.03 17.48
CA ALA A 92 -41.38 -16.23 17.99
C ALA A 92 -42.46 -15.84 16.98
N GLU A 93 -42.33 -14.66 16.34
CA GLU A 93 -43.25 -14.18 15.32
C GLU A 93 -43.25 -15.12 14.09
N VAL A 94 -42.10 -15.63 13.65
CA VAL A 94 -42.01 -16.62 12.57
C VAL A 94 -42.75 -17.92 12.94
N GLU A 95 -42.55 -18.42 14.15
CA GLU A 95 -43.24 -19.64 14.65
C GLU A 95 -44.76 -19.41 14.77
N GLU A 96 -45.21 -18.24 15.21
CA GLU A 96 -46.62 -17.90 15.27
C GLU A 96 -47.28 -17.91 13.88
N VAL A 97 -46.64 -17.31 12.88
CA VAL A 97 -47.09 -17.33 11.48
C VAL A 97 -47.20 -18.74 10.96
N LEU A 98 -46.17 -19.60 11.16
CA LEU A 98 -46.19 -21.00 10.74
C LEU A 98 -47.32 -21.80 11.40
N LYS A 99 -47.58 -21.54 12.68
CA LYS A 99 -48.71 -22.15 13.42
C LYS A 99 -50.05 -21.70 12.84
N GLY A 100 -50.18 -20.39 12.50
CA GLY A 100 -51.39 -19.87 11.85
C GLY A 100 -51.71 -20.51 10.51
N PHE A 101 -50.67 -20.88 9.74
CA PHE A 101 -50.81 -21.58 8.48
C PHE A 101 -50.84 -23.11 8.60
N ASN A 102 -50.82 -23.68 9.83
CA ASN A 102 -50.67 -25.12 10.12
C ASN A 102 -49.48 -25.74 9.33
N GLN A 103 -48.40 -24.97 9.12
CA GLN A 103 -47.23 -25.41 8.41
C GLN A 103 -46.26 -26.10 9.33
N PRO A 104 -46.03 -27.44 9.22
CA PRO A 104 -45.06 -28.11 10.02
C PRO A 104 -43.62 -27.69 9.69
N TYR A 105 -42.74 -27.68 10.67
CA TYR A 105 -41.30 -27.47 10.49
C TYR A 105 -40.51 -28.44 11.37
N VAL A 106 -39.26 -28.72 10.97
CA VAL A 106 -38.36 -29.64 11.66
C VAL A 106 -37.38 -28.83 12.51
N THR A 107 -37.24 -29.20 13.77
CA THR A 107 -36.21 -28.68 14.66
C THR A 107 -34.98 -29.59 14.58
N ASP A 108 -33.85 -29.04 14.17
CA ASP A 108 -32.57 -29.77 14.16
C ASP A 108 -32.16 -30.08 15.60
N ALA A 109 -31.97 -31.38 15.92
CA ALA A 109 -31.59 -31.85 17.25
C ALA A 109 -30.25 -31.25 17.74
N THR A 110 -29.35 -30.88 16.82
CA THR A 110 -28.06 -30.25 17.18
C THR A 110 -28.23 -28.85 17.79
N ASN A 111 -29.37 -28.21 17.60
CA ASN A 111 -29.67 -26.90 18.19
C ASN A 111 -29.89 -26.98 19.72
N LEU A 112 -30.16 -28.17 20.27
CA LEU A 112 -30.36 -28.40 21.69
C LEU A 112 -29.06 -28.67 22.47
N CYS A 113 -27.96 -28.90 21.78
CA CYS A 113 -26.65 -29.14 22.39
C CYS A 113 -25.90 -27.79 22.59
N ASN A 114 -25.38 -27.57 23.81
CA ASN A 114 -24.66 -26.33 24.17
C ASN A 114 -23.15 -26.42 23.96
N ASP A 115 -22.65 -27.46 23.29
CA ASP A 115 -21.21 -27.63 23.01
C ASP A 115 -20.63 -26.56 22.07
N TYR A 116 -21.50 -25.90 21.33
CA TYR A 116 -21.13 -24.80 20.43
C TYR A 116 -21.44 -23.43 21.04
N THR A 117 -20.50 -22.51 20.95
CA THR A 117 -20.63 -21.13 21.48
C THR A 117 -21.95 -20.46 21.07
N ARG A 118 -22.39 -20.66 19.83
CA ARG A 118 -23.65 -20.09 19.33
C ARG A 118 -24.87 -20.65 20.05
N ASN A 119 -24.90 -21.94 20.30
CA ASN A 119 -25.98 -22.58 21.01
C ASN A 119 -26.03 -22.13 22.47
N SER A 120 -24.86 -21.96 23.14
CA SER A 120 -24.81 -21.40 24.50
C SER A 120 -25.39 -19.99 24.56
N LEU A 121 -25.10 -19.12 23.55
CA LEU A 121 -25.72 -17.79 23.46
C LEU A 121 -27.24 -17.90 23.30
N ARG A 122 -27.70 -18.76 22.39
CA ARG A 122 -29.13 -18.97 22.08
C ARG A 122 -29.93 -19.50 23.24
N ASN A 123 -29.39 -20.53 23.89
CA ASN A 123 -30.15 -21.33 24.89
C ASN A 123 -29.98 -20.84 26.32
N VAL A 124 -28.91 -20.10 26.64
CA VAL A 124 -28.58 -19.67 27.99
C VAL A 124 -28.46 -18.16 28.12
N VAL A 125 -27.55 -17.53 27.35
CA VAL A 125 -27.21 -16.10 27.57
C VAL A 125 -28.35 -15.17 27.17
N ILE A 126 -28.89 -15.29 25.97
CA ILE A 126 -29.98 -14.44 25.48
C ILE A 126 -31.24 -14.63 26.33
N PRO A 127 -31.69 -15.84 26.64
CA PRO A 127 -32.84 -16.02 27.52
C PRO A 127 -32.63 -15.43 28.93
N TYR A 128 -31.43 -15.60 29.50
CA TYR A 128 -31.10 -14.97 30.78
C TYR A 128 -31.17 -13.45 30.71
N MET A 129 -30.60 -12.85 29.68
CA MET A 129 -30.64 -11.40 29.49
C MET A 129 -32.08 -10.91 29.28
N THR A 130 -32.89 -11.63 28.52
CA THR A 130 -34.28 -11.28 28.25
C THR A 130 -35.11 -11.35 29.53
N GLU A 131 -34.91 -12.38 30.38
CA GLU A 131 -35.67 -12.55 31.62
C GLU A 131 -35.20 -11.63 32.75
N LYS A 132 -33.89 -11.48 32.94
CA LYS A 132 -33.31 -10.83 34.13
C LYS A 132 -32.84 -9.41 33.91
N VAL A 133 -32.62 -8.97 32.64
CA VAL A 133 -32.08 -7.64 32.33
C VAL A 133 -33.13 -6.79 31.61
N ASN A 134 -33.59 -7.25 30.43
CA ASN A 134 -34.59 -6.48 29.66
C ASN A 134 -35.35 -7.43 28.72
N ALA A 135 -36.69 -7.40 28.79
CA ALA A 135 -37.56 -8.21 27.95
C ALA A 135 -37.36 -7.98 26.45
N HIS A 136 -36.90 -6.80 26.04
CA HIS A 136 -36.61 -6.41 24.65
C HIS A 136 -35.11 -6.55 24.28
N THR A 137 -34.40 -7.46 24.94
CA THR A 137 -32.95 -7.62 24.69
C THR A 137 -32.62 -7.93 23.23
N VAL A 138 -33.40 -8.77 22.56
CA VAL A 138 -33.16 -9.17 21.17
C VAL A 138 -33.35 -8.00 20.22
N GLU A 139 -34.44 -7.27 20.39
CA GLU A 139 -34.79 -6.07 19.62
C GLU A 139 -33.72 -4.98 19.80
N ASN A 140 -33.37 -4.67 21.05
CA ASN A 140 -32.37 -3.65 21.37
C ASN A 140 -30.99 -3.96 20.77
N ILE A 141 -30.57 -5.23 20.77
CA ILE A 141 -29.32 -5.65 20.15
C ILE A 141 -29.40 -5.52 18.61
N ALA A 142 -30.54 -5.86 18.01
CA ALA A 142 -30.73 -5.76 16.58
C ALA A 142 -30.73 -4.30 16.11
N ASP A 143 -31.40 -3.41 16.83
CA ASP A 143 -31.46 -1.98 16.55
C ASP A 143 -30.07 -1.35 16.69
N ALA A 144 -29.34 -1.65 17.75
CA ALA A 144 -27.98 -1.20 17.93
C ALA A 144 -27.07 -1.67 16.79
N ALA A 145 -27.23 -2.92 16.33
CA ALA A 145 -26.46 -3.46 15.20
C ALA A 145 -26.78 -2.72 13.88
N GLU A 146 -28.04 -2.39 13.65
CA GLU A 146 -28.46 -1.62 12.46
C GLU A 146 -27.86 -0.21 12.48
N GLU A 147 -27.88 0.47 13.62
CA GLU A 147 -27.28 1.80 13.78
C GLU A 147 -25.75 1.74 13.53
N LEU A 148 -25.08 0.74 14.08
CA LEU A 148 -23.65 0.52 13.86
C LEU A 148 -23.33 0.25 12.38
N GLN A 149 -24.19 -0.46 11.66
CA GLN A 149 -24.04 -0.66 10.21
C GLN A 149 -24.13 0.66 9.45
N LYS A 150 -25.12 1.51 9.75
CA LYS A 150 -25.29 2.84 9.14
C LYS A 150 -24.08 3.73 9.38
N ASN A 151 -23.58 3.75 10.63
CA ASN A 151 -22.38 4.50 11.01
C ASN A 151 -21.13 3.98 10.28
N PHE A 152 -20.99 2.66 10.16
CA PHE A 152 -19.88 2.07 9.41
C PHE A 152 -19.95 2.42 7.91
N ASP A 153 -21.12 2.41 7.30
CA ASP A 153 -21.32 2.75 5.90
C ASP A 153 -21.00 4.23 5.62
N PHE A 154 -21.32 5.12 6.55
CA PHE A 154 -20.88 6.51 6.48
C PHE A 154 -19.35 6.63 6.52
N ILE A 155 -18.70 5.95 7.48
CA ILE A 155 -17.23 5.91 7.58
C ILE A 155 -16.61 5.36 6.30
N GLU A 156 -17.16 4.29 5.73
CA GLU A 156 -16.68 3.71 4.47
C GLU A 156 -16.80 4.67 3.30
N THR A 157 -17.90 5.41 3.22
CA THR A 157 -18.14 6.40 2.17
C THR A 157 -17.16 7.56 2.25
N GLU A 158 -16.97 8.13 3.43
CA GLU A 158 -16.01 9.22 3.65
C GLU A 158 -14.56 8.74 3.47
N ALA A 159 -14.24 7.54 3.95
CA ALA A 159 -12.91 6.97 3.75
C ALA A 159 -12.63 6.65 2.27
N LYS A 160 -13.66 6.29 1.48
CA LYS A 160 -13.50 6.11 0.03
C LYS A 160 -13.17 7.42 -0.67
N LYS A 161 -13.91 8.50 -0.38
CA LYS A 161 -13.63 9.83 -0.92
C LYS A 161 -12.18 10.28 -0.62
N ALA A 162 -11.77 10.08 0.63
CA ALA A 162 -10.42 10.41 1.05
C ALA A 162 -9.36 9.48 0.41
N TYR A 163 -9.67 8.20 0.24
CA TYR A 163 -8.80 7.24 -0.43
C TYR A 163 -8.55 7.65 -1.88
N ASP A 164 -9.61 7.94 -2.62
CA ASP A 164 -9.53 8.33 -4.04
C ASP A 164 -8.73 9.65 -4.23
N LYS A 165 -8.74 10.53 -3.21
CA LYS A 165 -7.98 11.79 -3.22
C LYS A 165 -6.50 11.63 -2.85
N TYR A 166 -6.18 10.79 -1.86
CA TYR A 166 -4.86 10.78 -1.22
C TYR A 166 -4.03 9.52 -1.48
N VAL A 167 -4.61 8.45 -2.06
CA VAL A 167 -3.92 7.17 -2.22
C VAL A 167 -3.68 6.86 -3.69
N TYR A 168 -2.43 6.61 -4.02
CA TYR A 168 -2.00 6.11 -5.33
C TYR A 168 -1.61 4.65 -5.21
N VAL A 169 -2.15 3.81 -6.09
CA VAL A 169 -1.88 2.37 -6.13
C VAL A 169 -1.16 2.04 -7.43
N GLY A 170 0.02 1.45 -7.31
CA GLY A 170 0.82 0.87 -8.37
C GLY A 170 1.52 -0.36 -7.80
N ASP A 171 2.77 -0.61 -8.16
CA ASP A 171 3.61 -1.64 -7.54
C ASP A 171 3.87 -1.36 -6.05
N THR A 172 3.77 -0.11 -5.68
CA THR A 172 3.74 0.39 -4.30
C THR A 172 2.46 1.20 -4.09
N VAL A 173 2.03 1.31 -2.82
CA VAL A 173 0.96 2.25 -2.45
C VAL A 173 1.59 3.49 -1.86
N VAL A 174 1.29 4.64 -2.46
CA VAL A 174 1.74 5.95 -1.99
C VAL A 174 0.56 6.68 -1.37
N LEU A 175 0.67 6.97 -0.08
CA LEU A 175 -0.27 7.81 0.67
C LEU A 175 0.27 9.24 0.67
N ARG A 176 -0.34 10.12 -0.10
CA ARG A 176 0.08 11.52 -0.20
C ARG A 176 -0.45 12.32 0.98
N LEU A 177 0.47 13.05 1.62
CA LEU A 177 0.19 13.92 2.75
C LEU A 177 0.20 15.38 2.28
N TYR A 178 -0.59 15.72 1.26
CA TYR A 178 -0.62 17.10 0.76
C TYR A 178 -1.03 18.08 1.85
N GLY A 179 -0.08 18.92 2.25
CA GLY A 179 -0.25 19.87 3.34
C GLY A 179 -0.69 19.18 4.64
N GLU A 180 -1.49 19.88 5.44
CA GLU A 180 -2.09 19.33 6.65
C GLU A 180 -3.42 18.60 6.38
N GLU A 181 -3.89 18.54 5.13
CA GLU A 181 -5.23 18.05 4.80
C GLU A 181 -5.44 16.58 5.21
N PHE A 182 -4.53 15.66 4.84
CA PHE A 182 -4.68 14.27 5.25
C PHE A 182 -4.48 14.08 6.75
N ALA A 183 -3.50 14.76 7.34
CA ALA A 183 -3.25 14.74 8.77
C ALA A 183 -4.43 15.35 9.58
N GLY A 184 -5.13 16.33 8.99
CA GLY A 184 -6.31 16.98 9.56
C GLY A 184 -7.60 16.17 9.47
N LEU A 185 -7.63 15.07 8.69
CA LEU A 185 -8.79 14.18 8.66
C LEU A 185 -9.11 13.62 10.07
N HIS A 186 -10.37 13.44 10.35
CA HIS A 186 -10.80 12.75 11.57
C HIS A 186 -10.08 11.38 11.67
N GLU A 187 -9.60 11.04 12.85
CA GLU A 187 -8.78 9.83 13.10
C GLU A 187 -9.41 8.55 12.55
N VAL A 188 -10.72 8.39 12.71
CA VAL A 188 -11.46 7.21 12.24
C VAL A 188 -11.36 7.07 10.71
N ILE A 189 -11.56 8.19 9.97
CA ILE A 189 -11.48 8.22 8.52
C ILE A 189 -10.05 7.96 8.06
N ARG A 190 -9.08 8.69 8.65
CA ARG A 190 -7.66 8.55 8.33
C ARG A 190 -7.17 7.11 8.50
N LYS A 191 -7.45 6.49 9.64
CA LYS A 191 -7.10 5.10 9.91
C LYS A 191 -7.81 4.12 8.96
N ARG A 192 -9.04 4.42 8.54
CA ARG A 192 -9.75 3.59 7.57
C ARG A 192 -9.12 3.68 6.18
N VAL A 193 -8.66 4.86 5.76
CA VAL A 193 -7.89 5.05 4.52
C VAL A 193 -6.58 4.26 4.57
N ILE A 194 -5.84 4.35 5.67
CA ILE A 194 -4.59 3.58 5.87
C ILE A 194 -4.86 2.07 5.78
N TYR A 195 -5.92 1.57 6.44
CA TYR A 195 -6.31 0.17 6.32
C TYR A 195 -6.55 -0.25 4.87
N LYS A 196 -7.30 0.55 4.09
CA LYS A 196 -7.56 0.29 2.66
C LYS A 196 -6.27 0.32 1.84
N ALA A 197 -5.35 1.24 2.13
CA ALA A 197 -4.06 1.34 1.46
C ALA A 197 -3.18 0.11 1.72
N VAL A 198 -3.11 -0.38 2.95
CA VAL A 198 -2.41 -1.63 3.29
C VAL A 198 -3.08 -2.83 2.61
N HIS A 199 -4.42 -2.88 2.64
CA HIS A 199 -5.20 -3.96 2.04
C HIS A 199 -5.01 -4.06 0.52
N ALA A 200 -4.79 -2.94 -0.18
CA ALA A 200 -4.57 -2.94 -1.62
C ALA A 200 -3.32 -3.73 -2.06
N LEU A 201 -2.32 -3.88 -1.18
CA LEU A 201 -1.09 -4.65 -1.43
C LEU A 201 -1.17 -6.09 -0.93
N THR A 202 -2.24 -6.45 -0.20
CA THR A 202 -2.44 -7.79 0.33
C THR A 202 -3.55 -8.49 -0.46
N GLN A 203 -3.38 -9.76 -0.77
CA GLN A 203 -4.44 -10.53 -1.44
C GLN A 203 -5.56 -10.94 -0.47
N THR A 204 -5.34 -10.80 0.83
CA THR A 204 -6.31 -11.16 1.88
C THR A 204 -6.37 -10.06 2.94
N ALA A 205 -7.55 -9.85 3.53
CA ALA A 205 -7.75 -8.92 4.65
C ALA A 205 -7.42 -9.54 6.01
N LYS A 206 -7.03 -10.83 6.05
CA LYS A 206 -6.60 -11.47 7.30
C LYS A 206 -5.35 -10.78 7.81
N ASP A 207 -5.18 -10.74 9.12
CA ASP A 207 -3.97 -10.27 9.81
C ASP A 207 -3.59 -8.77 9.66
N ILE A 208 -4.46 -7.93 9.06
CA ILE A 208 -4.29 -6.48 9.16
C ILE A 208 -4.93 -6.02 10.48
N TYR A 209 -4.10 -5.96 11.53
CA TYR A 209 -4.53 -5.58 12.87
C TYR A 209 -4.44 -4.07 13.10
N LYS A 210 -5.14 -3.60 14.16
CA LYS A 210 -5.12 -2.19 14.60
C LYS A 210 -3.69 -1.67 14.83
N VAL A 211 -2.77 -2.53 15.30
CA VAL A 211 -1.36 -2.16 15.54
C VAL A 211 -0.66 -1.72 14.24
N HIS A 212 -0.91 -2.39 13.13
CA HIS A 212 -0.30 -2.06 11.84
C HIS A 212 -0.81 -0.71 11.32
N VAL A 213 -2.12 -0.48 11.41
CA VAL A 213 -2.74 0.80 11.01
C VAL A 213 -2.23 1.95 11.86
N ASN A 214 -2.15 1.76 13.18
CA ASN A 214 -1.63 2.76 14.11
C ASN A 214 -0.16 3.08 13.83
N ALA A 215 0.66 2.07 13.54
CA ALA A 215 2.08 2.27 13.25
C ALA A 215 2.28 3.15 11.99
N VAL A 216 1.44 2.97 10.96
CA VAL A 216 1.46 3.84 9.76
C VAL A 216 0.92 5.25 10.09
N ASP A 217 -0.16 5.36 10.87
CA ASP A 217 -0.74 6.64 11.28
C ASP A 217 0.25 7.50 12.08
N GLU A 218 1.03 6.88 12.96
CA GLU A 218 2.07 7.55 13.72
C GLU A 218 3.20 8.13 12.85
N LEU A 219 3.49 7.53 11.69
CA LEU A 219 4.52 8.04 10.78
C LEU A 219 4.22 9.45 10.29
N ILE A 220 2.94 9.86 10.25
CA ILE A 220 2.53 11.21 9.84
C ILE A 220 3.26 12.28 10.67
N ARG A 221 3.50 12.00 11.95
CA ARG A 221 4.13 12.92 12.92
C ARG A 221 5.62 12.69 13.10
N LYS A 222 6.18 11.62 12.51
CA LYS A 222 7.60 11.28 12.63
C LYS A 222 8.45 12.02 11.60
N GLN A 223 9.75 11.99 11.79
CA GLN A 223 10.72 12.57 10.85
C GLN A 223 10.75 11.82 9.53
N VAL A 224 11.11 12.51 8.46
CA VAL A 224 11.36 11.91 7.14
C VAL A 224 12.39 10.79 7.25
N GLY A 225 12.12 9.66 6.57
CA GLY A 225 12.94 8.46 6.64
C GLY A 225 12.57 7.49 7.78
N SER A 226 11.64 7.87 8.68
CA SER A 226 11.08 6.94 9.66
C SER A 226 10.30 5.84 8.97
N SER A 227 10.38 4.63 9.49
CA SER A 227 9.68 3.47 8.93
C SER A 227 8.88 2.72 9.98
N ALA A 228 7.88 1.98 9.53
CA ALA A 228 7.07 1.08 10.34
C ALA A 228 6.89 -0.26 9.60
N ASP A 229 7.08 -1.34 10.33
CA ASP A 229 6.83 -2.68 9.84
C ASP A 229 5.34 -3.02 9.90
N ILE A 230 4.85 -3.66 8.84
CA ILE A 230 3.45 -4.05 8.69
C ILE A 230 3.40 -5.57 8.45
N CYS A 231 2.19 -6.14 8.41
CA CYS A 231 2.01 -7.55 8.07
C CYS A 231 2.46 -7.91 6.64
N TYR A 232 2.62 -9.19 6.37
CA TYR A 232 2.97 -9.76 5.05
C TYR A 232 4.29 -9.25 4.45
N GLY A 233 5.25 -8.89 5.28
CA GLY A 233 6.52 -8.34 4.81
C GLY A 233 6.39 -6.97 4.15
N LEU A 234 5.32 -6.23 4.45
CA LEU A 234 5.17 -4.83 4.06
C LEU A 234 5.88 -3.92 5.05
N CYS A 235 6.35 -2.78 4.55
CA CYS A 235 6.80 -1.66 5.37
C CYS A 235 6.24 -0.34 4.84
N ALA A 236 5.99 0.58 5.76
CA ALA A 236 5.67 1.96 5.44
C ALA A 236 6.89 2.84 5.72
N VAL A 237 7.18 3.78 4.84
CA VAL A 237 8.31 4.72 4.98
C VAL A 237 7.80 6.14 4.81
N LYS A 238 8.13 7.02 5.74
CA LYS A 238 7.80 8.45 5.69
C LYS A 238 8.71 9.17 4.70
N GLY A 239 8.14 9.69 3.63
CA GLY A 239 8.76 10.63 2.71
C GLY A 239 8.63 12.09 3.21
N TYR A 240 8.92 13.06 2.34
CA TYR A 240 8.75 14.49 2.65
C TYR A 240 7.28 14.89 2.65
N GLU A 241 6.51 14.41 1.68
CA GLU A 241 5.11 14.77 1.45
C GLU A 241 4.19 13.55 1.37
N ASP A 242 4.71 12.37 1.68
CA ASP A 242 4.00 11.11 1.55
C ASP A 242 4.39 10.06 2.59
N ILE A 243 3.66 8.96 2.59
CA ILE A 243 4.05 7.69 3.19
C ILE A 243 3.95 6.63 2.09
N THR A 244 5.05 6.02 1.74
CA THR A 244 5.09 4.92 0.79
C THR A 244 4.97 3.59 1.51
N ILE A 245 3.97 2.77 1.13
CA ILE A 245 3.79 1.40 1.62
C ILE A 245 4.24 0.45 0.52
N ARG A 246 5.21 -0.42 0.83
CA ARG A 246 5.79 -1.35 -0.14
C ARG A 246 6.14 -2.68 0.52
N ARG A 247 6.34 -3.72 -0.29
CA ARG A 247 6.92 -4.96 0.21
C ARG A 247 8.36 -4.68 0.68
N LYS A 248 8.73 -5.22 1.83
CA LYS A 248 10.14 -5.34 2.18
C LYS A 248 10.76 -6.23 1.12
N ASN A 249 11.46 -5.65 0.17
CA ASN A 249 12.30 -6.47 -0.66
C ASN A 249 13.32 -7.13 0.27
N VAL A 250 13.29 -8.44 0.34
CA VAL A 250 14.38 -9.26 0.88
C VAL A 250 15.69 -8.98 0.09
N ALA A 251 15.57 -8.23 -1.00
CA ALA A 251 16.63 -7.77 -1.88
C ALA A 251 16.52 -6.29 -2.29
N SER A 252 16.03 -5.38 -1.46
CA SER A 252 16.18 -3.95 -1.76
C SER A 252 17.41 -3.32 -1.09
N ARG A 253 18.40 -4.13 -0.80
CA ARG A 253 19.73 -3.96 -1.29
C ARG A 253 19.85 -4.80 -2.59
N THR A 254 19.10 -4.52 -3.63
CA THR A 254 19.70 -4.46 -4.92
C THR A 254 20.68 -3.29 -4.73
N GLN A 255 21.83 -3.57 -4.14
CA GLN A 255 23.04 -3.07 -4.68
C GLN A 255 22.84 -3.24 -6.20
N VAL A 256 22.39 -2.22 -6.89
CA VAL A 256 22.94 -1.93 -8.20
C VAL A 256 24.39 -2.11 -7.88
N SER A 257 24.98 -3.15 -8.46
CA SER A 257 26.32 -3.58 -8.11
C SER A 257 27.10 -2.32 -7.83
N SER A 258 27.61 -2.19 -6.60
CA SER A 258 28.41 -1.02 -6.16
C SER A 258 29.67 -0.83 -7.02
N ASP A 259 29.71 -1.49 -8.12
CA ASP A 259 30.81 -1.68 -9.03
C ASP A 259 30.77 -0.77 -10.25
N LEU A 260 29.74 0.10 -10.41
CA LEU A 260 29.91 1.14 -11.41
C LEU A 260 30.94 2.14 -10.93
N MET A 261 32.14 1.91 -11.33
CA MET A 261 33.22 2.86 -11.29
C MET A 261 33.87 2.88 -12.67
N HIS A 262 33.34 3.69 -13.56
CA HIS A 262 33.99 3.94 -14.84
C HIS A 262 34.99 5.09 -14.68
N VAL A 263 36.26 4.74 -14.63
CA VAL A 263 37.39 5.69 -14.70
C VAL A 263 37.79 5.85 -16.14
N LEU A 264 37.78 7.05 -16.68
CA LEU A 264 38.24 7.29 -18.04
C LEU A 264 39.68 6.83 -18.22
N THR A 265 39.85 5.85 -19.08
CA THR A 265 41.18 5.25 -19.39
C THR A 265 42.02 6.22 -20.23
N PRO A 266 43.35 6.07 -20.19
CA PRO A 266 44.24 6.86 -21.07
C PRO A 266 43.91 6.70 -22.55
N GLN A 267 43.36 5.56 -22.97
CA GLN A 267 42.94 5.32 -24.35
C GLN A 267 41.68 6.12 -24.69
N GLU A 268 40.68 6.17 -23.79
CA GLU A 268 39.48 6.96 -23.94
C GLU A 268 39.77 8.46 -23.95
N LEU A 269 40.68 8.90 -23.09
CA LEU A 269 41.16 10.29 -23.12
C LEU A 269 41.82 10.66 -24.43
N LYS A 270 42.61 9.74 -25.05
CA LYS A 270 43.16 9.97 -26.40
C LYS A 270 42.07 10.09 -27.46
N ARG A 271 41.03 9.25 -27.38
CA ARG A 271 39.87 9.30 -28.29
C ARG A 271 39.09 10.62 -28.13
N LEU A 272 38.87 11.06 -26.93
CA LEU A 272 38.25 12.36 -26.64
C LEU A 272 39.09 13.50 -27.25
N ASN A 273 40.40 13.47 -27.07
CA ASN A 273 41.30 14.46 -27.62
C ASN A 273 41.37 14.44 -29.16
N SER A 274 41.01 13.32 -29.81
CA SER A 274 40.88 13.25 -31.29
C SER A 274 39.48 13.66 -31.78
N GLY A 275 38.59 14.07 -30.87
CA GLY A 275 37.23 14.53 -31.21
C GLY A 275 36.18 13.42 -31.27
N GLU A 276 36.52 12.20 -30.83
CA GLU A 276 35.57 11.09 -30.73
C GLU A 276 34.79 11.17 -29.43
N ASN A 277 33.48 10.90 -29.49
CA ASN A 277 32.64 10.79 -28.31
C ASN A 277 32.83 9.42 -27.63
N ILE A 278 32.75 9.40 -26.30
CA ILE A 278 32.68 8.17 -25.51
C ILE A 278 31.23 7.99 -25.08
N THR A 279 30.69 6.78 -25.25
CA THR A 279 29.37 6.40 -24.77
C THR A 279 29.50 5.26 -23.78
N ILE A 280 28.96 5.45 -22.57
CA ILE A 280 28.89 4.47 -21.49
C ILE A 280 27.42 4.11 -21.32
N GLU A 281 27.10 2.82 -21.33
CA GLU A 281 25.75 2.33 -21.04
C GLU A 281 25.62 2.01 -19.57
N GLU A 282 24.56 2.54 -18.93
CA GLU A 282 24.31 2.29 -17.52
C GLU A 282 22.83 2.24 -17.21
N ASN A 283 22.48 1.56 -16.10
CA ASN A 283 21.13 1.53 -15.58
C ASN A 283 21.02 2.51 -14.43
N ILE A 284 20.20 3.53 -14.57
CA ILE A 284 19.94 4.49 -13.49
C ILE A 284 18.47 4.43 -13.05
N TYR A 285 18.25 4.70 -11.77
CA TYR A 285 16.91 4.93 -11.27
C TYR A 285 16.46 6.35 -11.62
N TYR A 286 15.45 6.43 -12.46
CA TYR A 286 14.86 7.69 -12.89
C TYR A 286 13.53 7.91 -12.16
N ASN A 287 13.35 9.09 -11.57
CA ASN A 287 12.08 9.47 -10.94
C ASN A 287 11.35 10.45 -11.85
N ASN A 288 10.24 9.99 -12.44
CA ASN A 288 9.34 10.85 -13.19
C ASN A 288 7.97 10.82 -12.49
N ASP A 289 7.52 11.98 -12.01
CA ASP A 289 6.22 12.17 -11.34
C ASP A 289 5.91 11.19 -10.21
N GLY A 290 6.93 10.82 -9.42
CA GLY A 290 6.79 9.94 -8.26
C GLY A 290 6.86 8.44 -8.58
N LYS A 291 7.15 8.06 -9.83
CA LYS A 291 7.49 6.69 -10.22
C LYS A 291 9.00 6.55 -10.36
N THR A 292 9.57 5.64 -9.60
CA THR A 292 10.99 5.26 -9.75
C THR A 292 11.06 4.07 -10.70
N GLU A 293 11.62 4.29 -11.87
CA GLU A 293 11.83 3.25 -12.88
C GLU A 293 13.32 3.06 -13.12
N LEU A 294 13.75 1.79 -13.30
CA LEU A 294 15.09 1.48 -13.76
C LEU A 294 15.13 1.74 -15.28
N ARG A 295 15.96 2.69 -15.70
CA ARG A 295 16.15 2.98 -17.13
C ARG A 295 17.58 2.74 -17.54
N LYS A 296 17.75 2.08 -18.68
CA LYS A 296 19.01 2.03 -19.38
C LYS A 296 19.26 3.40 -20.01
N VAL A 297 20.37 4.01 -19.68
CA VAL A 297 20.76 5.34 -20.19
C VAL A 297 22.12 5.25 -20.87
N HIS A 298 22.33 6.16 -21.79
CA HIS A 298 23.60 6.37 -22.47
C HIS A 298 24.24 7.65 -21.95
N ILE A 299 25.40 7.51 -21.32
CA ILE A 299 26.20 8.65 -20.87
C ILE A 299 27.17 8.97 -21.99
N VAL A 300 26.94 10.08 -22.64
CA VAL A 300 27.77 10.55 -23.75
C VAL A 300 28.71 11.64 -23.24
N ILE A 301 30.01 11.41 -23.44
CA ILE A 301 31.09 12.33 -23.07
C ILE A 301 31.72 12.83 -24.35
N SER A 302 31.84 14.14 -24.51
CA SER A 302 32.50 14.79 -25.64
C SER A 302 33.42 15.89 -25.16
N LEU A 303 34.57 16.04 -25.83
CA LEU A 303 35.52 17.11 -25.57
C LEU A 303 35.62 18.06 -26.77
N HIS A 304 35.47 19.31 -26.52
CA HIS A 304 35.56 20.36 -27.51
C HIS A 304 36.80 21.23 -27.25
N SER A 305 37.76 21.18 -28.15
CA SER A 305 38.90 22.12 -28.17
C SER A 305 38.46 23.42 -28.83
N ASN A 306 38.93 24.55 -28.32
CA ASN A 306 38.55 25.91 -28.71
C ASN A 306 37.18 26.35 -28.19
N TYR A 307 37.18 26.90 -26.98
CA TYR A 307 36.01 27.54 -26.38
C TYR A 307 35.44 28.67 -27.27
N GLU A 308 34.16 28.58 -27.59
CA GLU A 308 33.42 29.61 -28.30
C GLU A 308 32.46 30.31 -27.33
N LYS A 309 32.71 31.59 -27.05
CA LYS A 309 31.97 32.43 -26.11
C LYS A 309 30.45 32.51 -26.39
N ASN A 310 30.02 32.26 -27.62
CA ASN A 310 28.61 32.34 -28.05
C ASN A 310 27.92 30.97 -28.22
N ARG A 311 28.59 29.86 -27.89
CA ARG A 311 28.00 28.54 -27.97
C ARG A 311 27.14 28.28 -26.74
N ASN A 312 25.90 27.81 -26.94
CA ASN A 312 25.05 27.32 -25.85
C ASN A 312 25.58 25.99 -25.33
N TYR A 313 26.30 26.03 -24.22
CA TYR A 313 26.81 24.85 -23.55
C TYR A 313 25.71 24.15 -22.72
N ALA A 314 25.83 22.83 -22.61
CA ALA A 314 24.82 22.01 -21.94
C ALA A 314 24.67 22.39 -20.44
N ASN A 315 23.46 22.77 -20.05
CA ASN A 315 23.15 23.14 -18.67
C ASN A 315 21.72 22.72 -18.26
N SER A 316 21.38 21.47 -18.49
CA SER A 316 20.12 20.87 -18.02
C SER A 316 20.34 19.98 -16.79
N CYS A 317 19.27 19.40 -16.26
CA CYS A 317 19.38 18.42 -15.17
C CYS A 317 20.18 17.17 -15.55
N TYR A 318 20.22 16.85 -16.85
CA TYR A 318 20.85 15.64 -17.41
C TYR A 318 21.96 15.94 -18.44
N ALA A 319 22.38 17.20 -18.54
CA ALA A 319 23.50 17.59 -19.39
C ALA A 319 24.26 18.76 -18.77
N LYS A 320 25.58 18.62 -18.62
CA LYS A 320 26.47 19.62 -18.04
C LYS A 320 27.76 19.73 -18.82
N SER A 321 28.25 20.96 -18.94
CA SER A 321 29.54 21.29 -19.51
C SER A 321 30.51 21.76 -18.43
N PHE A 322 31.74 21.33 -18.53
CA PHE A 322 32.81 21.61 -17.55
C PHE A 322 34.05 22.19 -18.28
N ASP A 323 34.75 23.02 -17.58
CA ASP A 323 36.09 23.40 -17.98
C ASP A 323 37.04 22.23 -17.76
N TYR A 324 37.47 21.59 -18.85
CA TYR A 324 38.30 20.39 -18.78
C TYR A 324 39.65 20.66 -18.16
N ASP A 325 40.20 21.86 -18.36
CA ASP A 325 41.52 22.25 -17.90
C ASP A 325 41.55 22.41 -16.36
N LYS A 326 40.38 22.57 -15.73
CA LYS A 326 40.21 22.67 -14.26
C LYS A 326 39.93 21.34 -13.58
N ILE A 327 39.72 20.25 -14.34
CA ILE A 327 39.51 18.92 -13.80
C ILE A 327 40.83 18.37 -13.26
N GLN A 328 40.81 17.84 -12.03
CA GLN A 328 42.01 17.37 -11.36
C GLN A 328 42.13 15.85 -11.40
N GLY A 329 43.16 15.33 -12.05
CA GLY A 329 43.46 13.90 -12.05
C GLY A 329 42.50 13.05 -12.86
N LYS A 330 41.92 11.99 -12.26
CA LYS A 330 41.11 11.01 -12.96
C LYS A 330 39.63 11.36 -12.93
N LEU A 331 39.04 11.48 -14.11
CA LEU A 331 37.59 11.63 -14.22
C LEU A 331 36.90 10.27 -14.04
N CYS A 332 35.94 10.23 -13.13
CA CYS A 332 35.24 9.02 -12.75
C CYS A 332 33.71 9.24 -12.77
N ILE A 333 32.98 8.29 -13.33
CA ILE A 333 31.52 8.21 -13.27
C ILE A 333 31.17 7.00 -12.43
N ARG A 334 30.44 7.23 -11.35
CA ARG A 334 30.11 6.19 -10.37
C ARG A 334 28.84 6.54 -9.58
N HIS A 335 28.34 5.60 -8.82
CA HIS A 335 27.38 5.90 -7.78
C HIS A 335 28.03 6.66 -6.61
N ARG A 336 27.20 7.38 -5.84
CA ARG A 336 27.71 8.08 -4.67
C ARG A 336 28.33 7.11 -3.67
N THR A 337 29.35 7.59 -2.95
CA THR A 337 29.95 6.88 -1.81
C THR A 337 29.88 7.71 -0.55
N ASP A 338 30.02 7.05 0.62
CA ASP A 338 30.09 7.78 1.89
C ASP A 338 31.37 8.61 1.95
N GLY A 339 31.22 9.86 2.38
CA GLY A 339 32.34 10.82 2.40
C GLY A 339 32.38 11.79 1.25
N ASP A 340 31.63 11.55 0.18
CA ASP A 340 31.56 12.45 -0.98
C ASP A 340 31.27 13.90 -0.56
N ARG A 341 32.04 14.82 -1.19
CA ARG A 341 31.92 16.27 -1.00
C ARG A 341 31.76 16.98 -2.33
N ILE A 342 31.07 18.10 -2.30
CA ILE A 342 30.82 18.96 -3.46
C ILE A 342 31.05 20.42 -3.08
N VAL A 343 31.59 21.22 -3.98
CA VAL A 343 31.74 22.67 -3.76
C VAL A 343 30.41 23.36 -4.07
N VAL A 344 29.92 24.14 -3.10
CA VAL A 344 28.56 24.70 -3.14
C VAL A 344 28.48 26.18 -3.48
N ASN A 345 29.62 26.88 -3.53
CA ASN A 345 29.68 28.28 -3.90
C ASN A 345 31.02 28.64 -4.54
N ARG A 346 31.10 29.80 -5.18
CA ARG A 346 32.32 30.31 -5.85
C ARG A 346 33.46 30.61 -4.87
N ALA A 347 33.18 30.72 -3.58
CA ALA A 347 34.20 30.86 -2.53
C ALA A 347 34.91 29.54 -2.21
N GLY A 348 34.59 28.45 -2.90
CA GLY A 348 35.24 27.15 -2.72
C GLY A 348 34.80 26.37 -1.47
N THR A 349 33.61 26.65 -0.92
CA THR A 349 33.13 25.97 0.28
C THR A 349 32.73 24.53 -0.02
N TRP A 350 33.43 23.58 0.60
CA TRP A 350 33.12 22.16 0.53
C TRP A 350 31.99 21.75 1.46
N ARG A 351 31.08 20.95 0.96
CA ARG A 351 29.95 20.38 1.72
C ARG A 351 29.81 18.90 1.47
N LYS A 352 29.43 18.13 2.50
CA LYS A 352 29.13 16.70 2.33
C LYS A 352 27.92 16.54 1.40
N LEU A 353 28.03 15.69 0.38
CA LEU A 353 26.98 15.45 -0.61
C LEU A 353 25.68 14.95 0.05
N LYS A 354 25.78 14.13 1.12
CA LYS A 354 24.64 13.70 1.93
C LYS A 354 23.80 14.88 2.44
N LYS A 355 24.44 15.98 2.83
CA LYS A 355 23.74 17.19 3.33
C LYS A 355 23.00 17.91 2.19
N GLU A 356 23.61 17.97 0.99
CA GLU A 356 22.96 18.50 -0.19
C GLU A 356 21.71 17.69 -0.59
N PHE A 357 21.79 16.35 -0.48
CA PHE A 357 20.62 15.48 -0.75
C PHE A 357 19.48 15.73 0.23
N ILE A 358 19.79 15.96 1.52
CA ILE A 358 18.79 16.27 2.53
C ILE A 358 18.12 17.62 2.22
N ASP A 359 18.91 18.66 1.97
CA ASP A 359 18.40 20.01 1.72
C ASP A 359 17.59 20.10 0.42
N ARG A 360 17.94 19.25 -0.56
CA ARG A 360 17.21 19.13 -1.84
C ARG A 360 16.11 18.08 -1.83
N LYS A 361 15.79 17.55 -0.63
CA LYS A 361 14.71 16.58 -0.42
C LYS A 361 14.84 15.29 -1.26
N VAL A 362 16.07 14.85 -1.60
CA VAL A 362 16.29 13.57 -2.26
C VAL A 362 15.91 12.44 -1.31
N PRO A 363 14.99 11.51 -1.68
CA PRO A 363 14.58 10.39 -0.85
C PRO A 363 15.77 9.54 -0.38
N ALA A 364 15.74 9.06 0.86
CA ALA A 364 16.88 8.37 1.47
C ALA A 364 17.30 7.10 0.72
N ASP A 365 16.34 6.36 0.20
CA ASP A 365 16.52 5.12 -0.56
C ASP A 365 17.06 5.36 -2.00
N MET A 366 16.95 6.58 -2.50
CA MET A 366 17.48 6.95 -3.82
C MET A 366 18.90 7.50 -3.75
N ARG A 367 19.37 7.95 -2.58
CA ARG A 367 20.65 8.69 -2.47
C ARG A 367 21.85 7.85 -2.88
N ASP A 368 21.84 6.56 -2.55
CA ASP A 368 22.95 5.64 -2.86
C ASP A 368 23.00 5.27 -4.35
N ASN A 369 21.89 5.48 -5.06
CA ASN A 369 21.79 5.21 -6.51
C ASN A 369 21.99 6.48 -7.36
N VAL A 370 22.25 7.64 -6.74
CA VAL A 370 22.54 8.87 -7.50
C VAL A 370 23.88 8.72 -8.20
N LEU A 371 23.85 8.89 -9.53
CA LEU A 371 25.06 8.91 -10.34
C LEU A 371 25.84 10.20 -10.08
N VAL A 372 27.15 10.09 -9.89
CA VAL A 372 28.03 11.24 -9.70
C VAL A 372 29.18 11.21 -10.71
N VAL A 373 29.50 12.38 -11.21
CA VAL A 373 30.74 12.63 -11.94
C VAL A 373 31.72 13.24 -10.94
N SER A 374 32.88 12.68 -10.80
CA SER A 374 33.92 13.13 -9.84
C SER A 374 35.31 13.11 -10.44
N ASP A 375 36.17 13.91 -9.87
CA ASP A 375 37.61 13.86 -10.11
C ASP A 375 38.37 13.55 -8.81
N ASP A 376 39.69 13.66 -8.80
CA ASP A 376 40.49 13.40 -7.61
C ASP A 376 40.26 14.44 -6.49
N SER A 377 39.67 15.60 -6.79
CA SER A 377 39.33 16.62 -5.80
C SER A 377 37.99 16.35 -5.09
N GLY A 378 36.99 15.82 -5.82
CA GLY A 378 35.68 15.55 -5.29
C GLY A 378 34.58 15.44 -6.36
N VAL A 379 33.33 15.64 -5.97
CA VAL A 379 32.18 15.55 -6.86
C VAL A 379 32.02 16.82 -7.69
N LEU A 380 32.07 16.66 -9.02
CA LEU A 380 31.83 17.73 -10.00
C LEU A 380 30.32 17.87 -10.30
N TRP A 381 29.60 16.75 -10.31
CA TRP A 381 28.17 16.75 -10.59
C TRP A 381 27.48 15.54 -9.95
N ALA A 382 26.45 15.79 -9.15
CA ALA A 382 25.47 14.80 -8.75
C ALA A 382 24.28 14.93 -9.71
N VAL A 383 24.10 13.93 -10.57
CA VAL A 383 23.14 13.95 -11.70
C VAL A 383 21.71 14.16 -11.19
N GLY A 384 20.99 15.08 -11.83
CA GLY A 384 19.62 15.42 -11.42
C GLY A 384 19.51 16.21 -10.12
N VAL A 385 20.61 16.39 -9.37
CA VAL A 385 20.59 17.04 -8.05
C VAL A 385 21.33 18.37 -8.07
N ARG A 386 22.65 18.35 -8.28
CA ARG A 386 23.47 19.55 -8.20
C ARG A 386 24.79 19.41 -8.97
N ARG A 387 25.16 20.50 -9.67
CA ARG A 387 26.53 20.73 -10.17
C ARG A 387 27.37 21.37 -9.07
N SER A 388 28.64 21.03 -9.02
CA SER A 388 29.66 21.74 -8.24
C SER A 388 29.96 23.11 -8.84
N GLU A 389 30.41 24.02 -8.01
CA GLU A 389 31.00 25.30 -8.44
C GLU A 389 32.48 25.18 -8.85
N CYS A 390 33.03 23.94 -8.82
CA CYS A 390 34.33 23.62 -9.42
C CYS A 390 34.19 23.42 -10.94
N ALA A 391 35.30 23.59 -11.66
CA ALA A 391 35.37 23.38 -13.10
C ALA A 391 34.26 24.11 -13.91
N LEU A 392 33.91 25.33 -13.48
CA LEU A 392 33.03 26.19 -14.23
C LEU A 392 33.74 26.73 -15.44
N ILE A 393 33.00 26.82 -16.56
CA ILE A 393 33.42 27.47 -17.77
C ILE A 393 33.49 29.01 -17.54
N ASP A 394 34.58 29.63 -17.93
CA ASP A 394 34.79 31.06 -17.87
C ASP A 394 35.55 31.58 -19.15
N ASP A 395 35.94 32.83 -19.16
CA ASP A 395 36.62 33.46 -20.32
C ASP A 395 38.05 32.92 -20.55
N GLU A 396 38.64 32.18 -19.60
CA GLU A 396 39.95 31.56 -19.69
C GLU A 396 39.92 30.09 -20.14
N THR A 397 38.71 29.49 -20.18
CA THR A 397 38.49 28.09 -20.59
C THR A 397 38.95 27.88 -22.06
N ARG A 398 39.74 26.83 -22.27
CA ARG A 398 40.21 26.43 -23.60
C ARG A 398 39.51 25.16 -24.09
N ASN A 399 39.33 24.20 -23.22
CA ASN A 399 38.76 22.91 -23.54
C ASN A 399 37.47 22.71 -22.72
N VAL A 400 36.39 22.31 -23.39
CA VAL A 400 35.09 22.08 -22.75
C VAL A 400 34.71 20.62 -22.82
N LEU A 401 34.47 20.02 -21.65
CA LEU A 401 33.95 18.66 -21.51
C LEU A 401 32.44 18.70 -21.34
N ASP A 402 31.72 18.15 -22.31
CA ASP A 402 30.27 17.96 -22.25
C ASP A 402 29.95 16.54 -21.79
N ILE A 403 29.05 16.41 -20.79
CA ILE A 403 28.53 15.14 -20.32
C ILE A 403 27.02 15.18 -20.40
N THR A 404 26.44 14.29 -21.19
CA THR A 404 24.98 14.21 -21.42
C THR A 404 24.49 12.81 -21.11
N ILE A 405 23.35 12.73 -20.43
CA ILE A 405 22.67 11.48 -20.12
C ILE A 405 21.37 11.43 -20.95
N GLN A 406 21.28 10.40 -21.81
CA GLN A 406 20.21 10.20 -22.78
C GLN A 406 19.42 8.92 -22.49
#